data_d831e8cb98e5e34c60d0685200b472bd
#
_entry.id   d831e8cb98e5e34c60d0685200b472bd
#
_cell.length_a   1.000
_cell.length_b   1.000
_cell.length_c   1.000
_cell.angle_alpha   90.00
_cell.angle_beta   90.00
_cell.angle_gamma   90.00
#
_symmetry.space_group_name_H-M   'P 1'
#
loop_
_entity.id
_entity.type
_entity.pdbx_description
1 polymer ?
#
loop_
_entity_poly.entity_id
_entity_poly.type
_entity_poly.pdbx_seq_one_letter_code
_entity_poly.pdbx_strand_id
1 'polypeptide(L)'
;MFSTASLPDHAQITVVDVRSPGEFAAGHIDGAINLPLDRLAQDAAQWLPHKQAPLVLCCLSGARSGLGVQVLRQQGYENVVNGGGVGTVAVQLGRPITRD
;
A
#
# COMPACT_ATOMS: atom_id res chain seq x y z
N MET A 1 5.13 12.05 5.22
CA MET A 1 5.16 11.71 3.79
C MET A 1 6.43 10.93 3.50
N PHE A 2 6.34 9.91 2.66
CA PHE A 2 7.50 9.10 2.32
C PHE A 2 8.30 9.72 1.17
N SER A 3 9.56 9.32 1.01
CA SER A 3 10.41 9.77 -0.09
C SER A 3 10.43 8.70 -1.19
N THR A 4 10.28 9.11 -2.43
CA THR A 4 10.39 8.21 -3.59
C THR A 4 11.78 8.25 -4.23
N ALA A 5 12.70 9.05 -3.69
CA ALA A 5 14.02 9.25 -4.31
C ALA A 5 14.85 7.96 -4.37
N SER A 6 14.69 7.06 -3.38
CA SER A 6 15.43 5.80 -3.31
C SER A 6 14.64 4.61 -3.87
N LEU A 7 13.42 4.84 -4.39
CA LEU A 7 12.59 3.80 -4.97
C LEU A 7 12.79 3.75 -6.49
N PRO A 8 12.51 2.60 -7.13
CA PRO A 8 12.54 2.52 -8.59
C PRO A 8 11.40 3.33 -9.20
N ASP A 9 11.24 3.26 -10.51
CA ASP A 9 10.18 3.94 -11.25
C ASP A 9 8.82 3.74 -10.56
N HIS A 10 8.03 4.82 -10.46
CA HIS A 10 6.70 4.79 -9.87
C HIS A 10 5.79 3.73 -10.50
N ALA A 11 5.98 3.43 -11.79
CA ALA A 11 5.21 2.39 -12.46
C ALA A 11 5.46 1.00 -11.89
N GLN A 12 6.61 0.79 -11.22
CA GLN A 12 6.97 -0.49 -10.63
C GLN A 12 6.52 -0.62 -9.17
N ILE A 13 6.05 0.46 -8.58
CA ILE A 13 5.60 0.47 -7.19
C ILE A 13 4.20 -0.15 -7.11
N THR A 14 4.05 -1.15 -6.25
CA THR A 14 2.74 -1.70 -5.91
C THR A 14 2.19 -0.94 -4.72
N VAL A 15 1.00 -0.38 -4.88
CA VAL A 15 0.29 0.29 -3.80
C VAL A 15 -0.62 -0.73 -3.13
N VAL A 16 -0.50 -0.86 -1.82
CA VAL A 16 -1.32 -1.75 -1.02
C VAL A 16 -2.19 -0.91 -0.09
N ASP A 17 -3.49 -0.98 -0.29
CA ASP A 17 -4.47 -0.24 0.51
C ASP A 17 -4.97 -1.16 1.63
N VAL A 18 -4.64 -0.81 2.88
CA VAL A 18 -4.99 -1.66 4.02
C VAL A 18 -6.29 -1.24 4.70
N ARG A 19 -7.08 -0.40 4.04
CA ARG A 19 -8.41 -0.02 4.52
C ARG A 19 -9.41 -1.16 4.32
N SER A 20 -10.60 -1.00 4.85
CA SER A 20 -11.67 -1.97 4.64
C SER A 20 -12.09 -2.03 3.17
N PRO A 21 -12.72 -3.14 2.73
CA PRO A 21 -13.20 -3.24 1.34
C PRO A 21 -14.22 -2.16 0.98
N GLY A 22 -15.06 -1.73 1.91
CA GLY A 22 -16.02 -0.65 1.65
C GLY A 22 -15.35 0.70 1.42
N GLU A 23 -14.34 1.02 2.22
CA GLU A 23 -13.55 2.23 2.00
C GLU A 23 -12.85 2.20 0.64
N PHE A 24 -12.27 1.05 0.31
CA PHE A 24 -11.57 0.87 -0.97
C PHE A 24 -12.53 1.07 -2.15
N ALA A 25 -13.69 0.44 -2.11
CA ALA A 25 -14.68 0.54 -3.19
C ALA A 25 -15.16 1.99 -3.39
N ALA A 26 -15.25 2.76 -2.31
CA ALA A 26 -15.72 4.15 -2.37
C ALA A 26 -14.71 5.10 -3.03
N GLY A 27 -13.45 4.69 -3.13
CA GLY A 27 -12.42 5.46 -3.80
C GLY A 27 -11.04 4.94 -3.43
N HIS A 28 -10.25 4.53 -4.41
CA HIS A 28 -8.91 3.99 -4.20
C HIS A 28 -7.99 4.40 -5.34
N ILE A 29 -6.69 4.29 -5.10
CA ILE A 29 -5.68 4.59 -6.10
C ILE A 29 -5.77 3.56 -7.22
N ASP A 30 -5.78 4.03 -8.46
CA ASP A 30 -5.81 3.17 -9.63
C ASP A 30 -4.65 2.15 -9.58
N GLY A 31 -4.98 0.88 -9.75
CA GLY A 31 -4.00 -0.21 -9.69
C GLY A 31 -3.65 -0.68 -8.29
N ALA A 32 -4.19 -0.09 -7.23
CA ALA A 32 -3.91 -0.51 -5.86
C ALA A 32 -4.56 -1.86 -5.56
N ILE A 33 -3.90 -2.63 -4.70
CA ILE A 33 -4.41 -3.90 -4.18
C ILE A 33 -5.00 -3.65 -2.80
N ASN A 34 -6.23 -4.10 -2.57
CA ASN A 34 -6.85 -3.99 -1.25
C ASN A 34 -6.53 -5.23 -0.42
N LEU A 35 -5.71 -5.03 0.61
CA LEU A 35 -5.41 -6.06 1.61
C LEU A 35 -5.70 -5.47 2.98
N PRO A 36 -6.96 -5.60 3.47
CA PRO A 36 -7.32 -5.01 4.75
C PRO A 36 -6.39 -5.45 5.88
N LEU A 37 -6.09 -4.54 6.79
CA LEU A 37 -5.08 -4.76 7.83
C LEU A 37 -5.34 -6.04 8.64
N ASP A 38 -6.61 -6.30 8.96
CA ASP A 38 -6.98 -7.48 9.76
C ASP A 38 -6.76 -8.81 9.03
N ARG A 39 -6.55 -8.76 7.71
CA ARG A 39 -6.27 -9.95 6.90
C ARG A 39 -4.88 -9.96 6.29
N LEU A 40 -4.14 -8.89 6.46
CA LEU A 40 -2.86 -8.69 5.76
C LEU A 40 -1.87 -9.82 6.03
N ALA A 41 -1.72 -10.22 7.28
CA ALA A 41 -0.77 -11.29 7.64
C ALA A 41 -1.11 -12.61 6.95
N GLN A 42 -2.39 -12.91 6.76
CA GLN A 42 -2.85 -14.16 6.15
C GLN A 42 -2.77 -14.12 4.63
N ASP A 43 -3.04 -12.96 4.02
CA ASP A 43 -3.23 -12.85 2.58
C ASP A 43 -1.99 -12.37 1.84
N ALA A 44 -1.00 -11.83 2.53
CA ALA A 44 0.15 -11.19 1.89
C ALA A 44 0.91 -12.13 0.95
N ALA A 45 1.18 -13.37 1.38
CA ALA A 45 1.97 -14.30 0.57
C ALA A 45 1.29 -14.62 -0.76
N GLN A 46 -0.04 -14.66 -0.78
CA GLN A 46 -0.80 -14.95 -1.99
C GLN A 46 -0.79 -13.77 -2.96
N TRP A 47 -0.97 -12.55 -2.44
CA TRP A 47 -1.14 -11.36 -3.28
C TRP A 47 0.14 -10.58 -3.50
N LEU A 48 1.15 -10.79 -2.66
CA LEU A 48 2.44 -10.11 -2.71
C LEU A 48 3.54 -11.17 -2.69
N PRO A 49 3.70 -11.94 -3.77
CA PRO A 49 4.63 -13.08 -3.76
C PRO A 49 6.10 -12.70 -3.78
N HIS A 50 6.43 -11.45 -4.15
CA HIS A 50 7.82 -11.02 -4.30
C HIS A 50 8.23 -10.16 -3.11
N LYS A 51 9.03 -10.74 -2.21
CA LYS A 51 9.45 -10.09 -0.97
C LYS A 51 10.31 -8.85 -1.19
N GLN A 52 10.89 -8.69 -2.35
CA GLN A 52 11.79 -7.58 -2.67
C GLN A 52 11.13 -6.50 -3.52
N ALA A 53 9.89 -6.72 -3.94
CA ALA A 53 9.16 -5.73 -4.72
C ALA A 53 8.93 -4.45 -3.91
N PRO A 54 9.00 -3.27 -4.54
CA PRO A 54 8.72 -2.02 -3.84
C PRO A 54 7.23 -1.88 -3.55
N LEU A 55 6.90 -1.76 -2.27
CA LEU A 55 5.51 -1.67 -1.77
C LEU A 55 5.29 -0.37 -1.02
N VAL A 56 4.22 0.32 -1.35
CA VAL A 56 3.77 1.50 -0.62
C VAL A 56 2.41 1.18 -0.02
N LEU A 57 2.33 1.20 1.30
CA LEU A 57 1.07 0.95 2.01
C LEU A 57 0.38 2.27 2.29
N CYS A 58 -0.93 2.28 2.15
CA CYS A 58 -1.73 3.46 2.45
C CYS A 58 -3.01 3.08 3.20
N CYS A 59 -3.54 4.06 3.92
CA CYS A 59 -4.84 3.98 4.57
C CYS A 59 -5.48 5.37 4.55
N LEU A 60 -6.31 5.71 5.54
CA LEU A 60 -6.91 7.03 5.58
C LEU A 60 -5.92 8.09 6.08
N SER A 61 -5.18 7.79 7.14
CA SER A 61 -4.30 8.76 7.83
C SER A 61 -2.86 8.28 8.02
N GLY A 62 -2.56 7.03 7.70
CA GLY A 62 -1.22 6.45 7.91
C GLY A 62 -1.09 5.56 9.14
N ALA A 63 -2.07 5.56 10.05
CA ALA A 63 -1.98 4.75 11.27
C ALA A 63 -2.07 3.25 10.98
N ARG A 64 -3.08 2.84 10.22
CA ARG A 64 -3.26 1.43 9.84
C ARG A 64 -2.13 0.96 8.93
N SER A 65 -1.72 1.80 7.98
CA SER A 65 -0.63 1.43 7.07
C SER A 65 0.70 1.31 7.79
N GLY A 66 0.93 2.10 8.83
CA GLY A 66 2.12 1.95 9.67
C GLY A 66 2.18 0.59 10.34
N LEU A 67 1.06 0.10 10.88
CA LEU A 67 0.98 -1.25 11.43
C LEU A 67 1.18 -2.30 10.34
N GLY A 68 0.62 -2.08 9.16
CA GLY A 68 0.80 -2.98 8.02
C GLY A 68 2.26 -3.12 7.60
N VAL A 69 3.01 -2.03 7.62
CA VAL A 69 4.45 -2.08 7.32
C VAL A 69 5.16 -3.02 8.31
N GLN A 70 4.84 -2.93 9.59
CA GLN A 70 5.45 -3.82 10.59
C GLN A 70 5.10 -5.27 10.33
N VAL A 71 3.85 -5.57 10.00
CA VAL A 71 3.41 -6.93 9.68
C VAL A 71 4.22 -7.49 8.51
N LEU A 72 4.32 -6.72 7.44
CA LEU A 72 5.02 -7.19 6.24
C LEU A 72 6.52 -7.34 6.47
N ARG A 73 7.14 -6.43 7.21
CA ARG A 73 8.56 -6.55 7.53
C ARG A 73 8.85 -7.82 8.33
N GLN A 74 7.98 -8.17 9.26
CA GLN A 74 8.12 -9.42 10.02
C GLN A 74 8.01 -10.64 9.14
N GLN A 75 7.33 -10.54 8.01
CA GLN A 75 7.21 -11.62 7.03
C GLN A 75 8.32 -11.61 5.98
N GLY A 76 9.30 -10.72 6.10
CA GLY A 76 10.45 -10.70 5.22
C GLY A 76 10.35 -9.77 4.03
N TYR A 77 9.33 -8.90 3.95
CA TYR A 77 9.26 -7.90 2.89
C TYR A 77 10.30 -6.80 3.15
N GLU A 78 11.17 -6.54 2.16
CA GLU A 78 12.35 -5.72 2.36
C GLU A 78 12.16 -4.27 1.93
N ASN A 79 11.26 -4.00 0.97
CA ASN A 79 11.09 -2.68 0.37
C ASN A 79 9.68 -2.16 0.58
N VAL A 80 9.25 -2.08 1.84
CA VAL A 80 7.90 -1.63 2.19
C VAL A 80 7.98 -0.33 2.99
N VAL A 81 7.18 0.66 2.57
CA VAL A 81 7.12 1.94 3.26
C VAL A 81 5.68 2.34 3.53
N ASN A 82 5.48 3.15 4.57
CA ASN A 82 4.19 3.75 4.89
C ASN A 82 4.01 5.01 4.06
N GLY A 83 3.07 4.98 3.12
CA GLY A 83 2.76 6.13 2.29
C GLY A 83 1.83 7.15 2.94
N GLY A 84 1.18 6.78 4.03
CA GLY A 84 0.21 7.65 4.68
C GLY A 84 -1.19 7.53 4.11
N GLY A 85 -1.86 8.65 3.91
CA GLY A 85 -3.22 8.69 3.39
C GLY A 85 -3.30 8.40 1.91
N VAL A 86 -4.42 7.82 1.49
CA VAL A 86 -4.67 7.50 0.08
C VAL A 86 -4.50 8.74 -0.81
N GLY A 87 -5.05 9.89 -0.38
CA GLY A 87 -4.94 11.11 -1.15
C GLY A 87 -3.50 11.59 -1.33
N THR A 88 -2.70 11.49 -0.27
CA THR A 88 -1.29 11.87 -0.32
C THR A 88 -0.51 10.96 -1.29
N VAL A 89 -0.73 9.66 -1.21
CA VAL A 89 -0.04 8.70 -2.09
C VAL A 89 -0.45 8.91 -3.54
N ALA A 90 -1.74 9.14 -3.79
CA ALA A 90 -2.24 9.39 -5.14
C ALA A 90 -1.53 10.59 -5.78
N VAL A 91 -1.42 11.69 -5.05
CA VAL A 91 -0.74 12.89 -5.54
C VAL A 91 0.75 12.62 -5.76
N GLN A 92 1.40 11.99 -4.81
CA GLN A 92 2.83 11.76 -4.88
C GLN A 92 3.23 10.82 -6.02
N LEU A 93 2.41 9.81 -6.31
CA LEU A 93 2.67 8.87 -7.40
C LEU A 93 2.04 9.29 -8.73
N GLY A 94 1.26 10.36 -8.75
CA GLY A 94 0.58 10.81 -9.96
C GLY A 94 -0.45 9.83 -10.48
N ARG A 95 -1.13 9.10 -9.57
CA ARG A 95 -2.16 8.13 -9.95
C ARG A 95 -3.54 8.63 -9.57
N PRO A 96 -4.54 8.43 -10.44
CA PRO A 96 -5.90 8.88 -10.14
C PRO A 96 -6.56 8.03 -9.06
N ILE A 97 -7.60 8.60 -8.45
CA ILE A 97 -8.50 7.87 -7.57
C ILE A 97 -9.64 7.33 -8.44
N THR A 98 -9.92 6.06 -8.31
CA THR A 98 -10.99 5.40 -9.05
C THR A 98 -11.97 4.75 -8.07
N ARG A 99 -13.15 4.37 -8.56
CA ARG A 99 -14.20 3.74 -7.77
C ARG A 99 -14.66 2.45 -8.45
N ASP A 100 -15.05 1.52 -7.62
CA ASP A 100 -15.67 0.29 -8.12
C ASP A 100 -17.15 0.49 -8.47
#